data_79025ea179eeca6bc49d32e8adc44fbe
#
_entry.id   79025ea179eeca6bc49d32e8adc44fbe
#
_cell.length_a   1.000
_cell.length_b   1.000
_cell.length_c   1.000
_cell.angle_alpha   90.00
_cell.angle_beta   90.00
_cell.angle_gamma   90.00
#
_symmetry.space_group_name_H-M   'P 1'
#
loop_
_entity.id
_entity.type
_entity.pdbx_description
1 polymer ?
#
loop_
_entity_poly.entity_id
_entity_poly.type
_entity_poly.pdbx_seq_one_letter_code
_entity_poly.pdbx_strand_id
1 'polypeptide(L)'
;MVNLSKTGLDYELKMLDKEPYSKKNKDVIKKFLNDLLIKENISEIRRINYCQRLRVVARWIPDKFLNPDKEAIDTVLSKLADPKYSDWTRETYISMIRRFYKWYMGNNKTYPEFLDGIQRVRKHNNMKPEELITQEEVNSLIKASSNARDRALFSTLYDSGARIGELLTMKIKDLAFDEYGAILKVNGKTGYRQVRIVGNSIAYLRAWLDNHPQRNNPEAWLFCGITADTMERQLMYPDVYAIIRRTVKRAGIKRRIHPHLFRHTRATLLASKVTEAPLESQMGWIHGSRQTRTYVHLSMRDQDNAILKAYGIKVNDDDTIKEDRPKECPRCHELNPSDAKYCRNCWLPFDIKEALEIEEKEKRVKETIEKSDVVDPLVKKLLDAAPEDARIQLLVALMEEILKDPEKLKKIRGY
;
A
#
# COMPACT_ATOMS: atom_id res chain seq x y z
N MET A 1 -9.29 9.93 -19.40
CA MET A 1 -8.72 8.71 -20.02
C MET A 1 -7.23 8.71 -19.73
N VAL A 2 -6.77 7.86 -18.81
CA VAL A 2 -5.34 7.57 -18.67
C VAL A 2 -4.94 6.90 -19.98
N ASN A 3 -3.97 7.47 -20.64
CA ASN A 3 -3.52 7.04 -21.96
C ASN A 3 -2.89 5.64 -21.84
N LEU A 4 -3.70 4.58 -21.86
CA LEU A 4 -3.31 3.18 -21.87
C LEU A 4 -2.33 2.86 -23.01
N SER A 5 -2.21 3.77 -24.01
CA SER A 5 -1.28 3.68 -25.12
C SER A 5 0.21 3.78 -24.74
N LYS A 6 0.54 4.16 -23.48
CA LYS A 6 1.94 4.28 -23.02
C LYS A 6 2.36 3.19 -22.02
N THR A 7 1.54 2.18 -21.71
CA THR A 7 1.83 1.20 -20.62
C THR A 7 1.46 -0.25 -20.94
N GLY A 8 0.95 -0.58 -22.13
CA GLY A 8 0.58 -1.95 -22.52
C GLY A 8 1.66 -2.66 -23.35
N LEU A 9 1.44 -3.94 -23.64
CA LEU A 9 2.33 -4.74 -24.49
C LEU A 9 2.50 -4.11 -25.88
N ASP A 10 1.44 -3.55 -26.44
CA ASP A 10 1.47 -2.85 -27.73
C ASP A 10 2.44 -1.66 -27.75
N TYR A 11 2.50 -0.92 -26.64
CA TYR A 11 3.49 0.14 -26.50
C TYR A 11 4.93 -0.40 -26.50
N GLU A 12 5.19 -1.47 -25.76
CA GLU A 12 6.52 -2.09 -25.72
C GLU A 12 6.91 -2.70 -27.07
N LEU A 13 5.97 -3.26 -27.82
CA LEU A 13 6.21 -3.74 -29.19
C LEU A 13 6.55 -2.60 -30.14
N LYS A 14 5.86 -1.45 -30.04
CA LYS A 14 6.22 -0.24 -30.79
C LYS A 14 7.61 0.28 -30.42
N MET A 15 7.99 0.19 -29.15
CA MET A 15 9.34 0.55 -28.72
C MET A 15 10.40 -0.45 -29.20
N LEU A 16 10.06 -1.74 -29.29
CA LEU A 16 10.90 -2.76 -29.88
C LEU A 16 11.15 -2.48 -31.38
N ASP A 17 10.11 -2.06 -32.11
CA ASP A 17 10.22 -1.72 -33.54
C ASP A 17 11.17 -0.54 -33.83
N LYS A 18 11.30 0.38 -32.89
CA LYS A 18 12.20 1.54 -32.97
C LYS A 18 13.67 1.23 -32.66
N GLU A 19 13.98 0.04 -32.18
CA GLU A 19 15.36 -0.32 -31.83
C GLU A 19 16.26 -0.40 -33.08
N PRO A 20 17.56 -0.08 -32.97
CA PRO A 20 18.46 0.03 -34.13
C PRO A 20 18.96 -1.31 -34.70
N TYR A 21 18.70 -2.43 -34.03
CA TYR A 21 19.17 -3.75 -34.47
C TYR A 21 18.23 -4.40 -35.52
N SER A 22 18.67 -5.53 -36.07
CA SER A 22 18.04 -6.20 -37.20
C SER A 22 16.55 -6.49 -37.04
N LYS A 23 15.78 -6.46 -38.13
CA LYS A 23 14.37 -6.87 -38.15
C LYS A 23 14.21 -8.30 -37.65
N LYS A 24 15.13 -9.21 -38.01
CA LYS A 24 15.12 -10.61 -37.59
C LYS A 24 15.13 -10.76 -36.06
N ASN A 25 15.96 -9.97 -35.34
CA ASN A 25 15.97 -9.98 -33.86
C ASN A 25 14.60 -9.56 -33.29
N LYS A 26 13.98 -8.52 -33.85
CA LYS A 26 12.66 -8.01 -33.43
C LYS A 26 11.56 -9.06 -33.63
N ASP A 27 11.55 -9.69 -34.81
CA ASP A 27 10.53 -10.69 -35.17
C ASP A 27 10.64 -11.93 -34.28
N VAL A 28 11.85 -12.37 -33.94
CA VAL A 28 12.06 -13.50 -33.03
C VAL A 28 11.61 -13.17 -31.61
N ILE A 29 11.87 -11.96 -31.11
CA ILE A 29 11.36 -11.54 -29.81
C ILE A 29 9.82 -11.53 -29.80
N LYS A 30 9.18 -10.96 -30.85
CA LYS A 30 7.71 -10.97 -30.98
C LYS A 30 7.14 -12.39 -30.99
N LYS A 31 7.77 -13.30 -31.77
CA LYS A 31 7.37 -14.71 -31.81
C LYS A 31 7.47 -15.38 -30.44
N PHE A 32 8.56 -15.16 -29.71
CA PHE A 32 8.72 -15.65 -28.35
C PHE A 32 7.60 -15.19 -27.42
N LEU A 33 7.28 -13.89 -27.43
CA LEU A 33 6.23 -13.32 -26.60
C LEU A 33 4.83 -13.88 -26.94
N ASN A 34 4.58 -14.16 -28.22
CA ASN A 34 3.35 -14.78 -28.68
C ASN A 34 3.28 -16.26 -28.26
N ASP A 35 4.37 -17.00 -28.41
CA ASP A 35 4.44 -18.41 -27.96
C ASP A 35 4.25 -18.54 -26.43
N LEU A 36 4.77 -17.60 -25.65
CA LEU A 36 4.53 -17.55 -24.21
C LEU A 36 3.04 -17.37 -23.86
N LEU A 37 2.29 -16.62 -24.68
CA LEU A 37 0.84 -16.50 -24.50
C LEU A 37 0.14 -17.81 -24.87
N ILE A 38 0.36 -18.30 -26.09
CA ILE A 38 -0.42 -19.40 -26.66
C ILE A 38 -0.12 -20.72 -25.95
N LYS A 39 1.16 -21.00 -25.69
CA LYS A 39 1.58 -22.31 -25.14
C LYS A 39 1.58 -22.39 -23.63
N GLU A 40 1.71 -21.24 -22.94
CA GLU A 40 1.94 -21.22 -21.50
C GLU A 40 1.00 -20.26 -20.75
N ASN A 41 0.10 -19.57 -21.45
CA ASN A 41 -0.83 -18.61 -20.88
C ASN A 41 -0.16 -17.57 -19.96
N ILE A 42 1.03 -17.09 -20.34
CA ILE A 42 1.79 -16.12 -19.56
C ILE A 42 1.10 -14.75 -19.60
N SER A 43 0.87 -14.15 -18.43
CA SER A 43 0.22 -12.85 -18.29
C SER A 43 0.90 -11.75 -19.10
N GLU A 44 0.12 -10.76 -19.54
CA GLU A 44 0.61 -9.60 -20.31
C GLU A 44 1.74 -8.86 -19.58
N ILE A 45 1.60 -8.59 -18.29
CA ILE A 45 2.64 -7.92 -17.47
C ILE A 45 3.97 -8.67 -17.53
N ARG A 46 3.93 -9.98 -17.50
CA ARG A 46 5.14 -10.79 -17.58
C ARG A 46 5.75 -10.78 -18.97
N ARG A 47 4.93 -10.76 -20.03
CA ARG A 47 5.38 -10.59 -21.41
C ARG A 47 5.98 -9.21 -21.66
N ILE A 48 5.41 -8.16 -21.10
CA ILE A 48 6.00 -6.80 -21.08
C ILE A 48 7.40 -6.84 -20.47
N ASN A 49 7.55 -7.46 -19.32
CA ASN A 49 8.85 -7.62 -18.66
C ASN A 49 9.88 -8.38 -19.52
N TYR A 50 9.46 -9.42 -20.24
CA TYR A 50 10.33 -10.11 -21.20
C TYR A 50 10.73 -9.20 -22.36
N CYS A 51 9.76 -8.50 -22.97
CA CYS A 51 10.01 -7.57 -24.07
C CYS A 51 11.06 -6.52 -23.69
N GLN A 52 10.86 -5.83 -22.57
CA GLN A 52 11.75 -4.78 -22.08
C GLN A 52 13.19 -5.29 -21.90
N ARG A 53 13.37 -6.45 -21.27
CA ARG A 53 14.70 -6.97 -20.98
C ARG A 53 15.39 -7.57 -22.20
N LEU A 54 14.67 -8.33 -23.02
CA LEU A 54 15.24 -8.86 -24.26
C LEU A 54 15.61 -7.74 -25.23
N ARG A 55 14.83 -6.66 -25.27
CA ARG A 55 15.14 -5.46 -26.03
C ARG A 55 16.50 -4.85 -25.62
N VAL A 56 16.78 -4.81 -24.32
CA VAL A 56 18.05 -4.32 -23.79
C VAL A 56 19.19 -5.28 -24.10
N VAL A 57 18.99 -6.58 -23.94
CA VAL A 57 20.03 -7.60 -24.26
C VAL A 57 20.36 -7.58 -25.75
N ALA A 58 19.35 -7.54 -26.62
CA ALA A 58 19.58 -7.44 -28.07
C ALA A 58 20.34 -6.18 -28.49
N ARG A 59 20.21 -5.08 -27.73
CA ARG A 59 21.00 -3.85 -27.95
C ARG A 59 22.47 -4.01 -27.53
N TRP A 60 22.74 -4.83 -26.53
CA TRP A 60 24.10 -5.07 -26.05
C TRP A 60 24.91 -5.97 -26.98
N ILE A 61 24.26 -6.91 -27.66
CA ILE A 61 24.90 -7.90 -28.57
C ILE A 61 24.10 -8.01 -29.88
N PRO A 62 23.92 -6.92 -30.65
CA PRO A 62 22.96 -6.86 -31.77
C PRO A 62 23.25 -7.92 -32.84
N ASP A 63 24.49 -8.13 -33.19
CA ASP A 63 24.90 -9.07 -34.25
C ASP A 63 24.96 -10.52 -33.78
N LYS A 64 25.14 -10.73 -32.49
CA LYS A 64 25.26 -12.05 -31.86
C LYS A 64 23.98 -12.49 -31.13
N PHE A 65 22.91 -11.65 -31.12
CA PHE A 65 21.71 -11.93 -30.33
C PHE A 65 21.00 -13.23 -30.65
N LEU A 66 20.92 -13.61 -31.93
CA LEU A 66 20.30 -14.89 -32.35
C LEU A 66 21.29 -16.06 -32.43
N ASN A 67 22.58 -15.78 -32.46
CA ASN A 67 23.61 -16.80 -32.52
C ASN A 67 24.77 -16.46 -31.58
N PRO A 68 24.48 -16.42 -30.25
CA PRO A 68 25.48 -16.03 -29.27
C PRO A 68 26.54 -17.10 -29.10
N ASP A 69 27.77 -16.66 -28.98
CA ASP A 69 28.89 -17.44 -28.46
C ASP A 69 29.12 -17.08 -26.97
N LYS A 70 30.06 -17.72 -26.35
CA LYS A 70 30.41 -17.48 -24.95
C LYS A 70 30.81 -16.03 -24.69
N GLU A 71 31.59 -15.44 -25.60
CA GLU A 71 32.05 -14.04 -25.52
C GLU A 71 30.88 -13.02 -25.53
N ALA A 72 29.87 -13.27 -26.38
CA ALA A 72 28.68 -12.44 -26.39
C ALA A 72 27.91 -12.51 -25.06
N ILE A 73 27.81 -13.69 -24.47
CA ILE A 73 27.15 -13.88 -23.17
C ILE A 73 27.99 -13.23 -22.03
N ASP A 74 29.30 -13.37 -22.06
CA ASP A 74 30.22 -12.74 -21.08
C ASP A 74 30.10 -11.21 -21.18
N THR A 75 29.91 -10.65 -22.37
CA THR A 75 29.59 -9.23 -22.57
C THR A 75 28.30 -8.83 -21.86
N VAL A 76 27.24 -9.62 -21.98
CA VAL A 76 25.96 -9.35 -21.29
C VAL A 76 26.14 -9.43 -19.78
N LEU A 77 26.84 -10.44 -19.28
CA LEU A 77 27.10 -10.64 -17.84
C LEU A 77 27.93 -9.49 -17.26
N SER A 78 28.97 -9.02 -18.01
CA SER A 78 29.77 -7.87 -17.64
C SER A 78 28.92 -6.59 -17.50
N LYS A 79 28.01 -6.33 -18.46
CA LYS A 79 27.08 -5.18 -18.37
C LYS A 79 26.11 -5.32 -17.20
N LEU A 80 25.70 -6.54 -16.86
CA LEU A 80 24.85 -6.80 -15.68
C LEU A 80 25.61 -6.69 -14.37
N ALA A 81 26.94 -6.84 -14.36
CA ALA A 81 27.78 -6.66 -13.19
C ALA A 81 27.88 -5.21 -12.71
N ASP A 82 27.48 -4.22 -13.53
CA ASP A 82 27.43 -2.80 -13.16
C ASP A 82 26.62 -2.62 -11.83
N PRO A 83 27.14 -1.90 -10.84
CA PRO A 83 26.51 -1.65 -9.53
C PRO A 83 25.11 -1.05 -9.60
N LYS A 84 24.72 -0.41 -10.70
CA LYS A 84 23.36 0.08 -10.90
C LYS A 84 22.30 -1.04 -10.95
N TYR A 85 22.70 -2.28 -11.25
CA TYR A 85 21.81 -3.44 -11.26
C TYR A 85 21.88 -4.18 -9.92
N SER A 86 20.78 -4.24 -9.20
CA SER A 86 20.67 -5.08 -7.99
C SER A 86 20.78 -6.57 -8.34
N ASP A 87 21.16 -7.41 -7.36
CA ASP A 87 21.20 -8.87 -7.53
C ASP A 87 19.87 -9.45 -8.02
N TRP A 88 18.75 -8.87 -7.56
CA TRP A 88 17.42 -9.23 -8.04
C TRP A 88 17.24 -8.94 -9.53
N THR A 89 17.70 -7.79 -9.98
CA THR A 89 17.64 -7.39 -11.40
C THR A 89 18.52 -8.31 -12.24
N ARG A 90 19.75 -8.57 -11.81
CA ARG A 90 20.69 -9.50 -12.47
C ARG A 90 20.06 -10.88 -12.64
N GLU A 91 19.57 -11.47 -11.56
CA GLU A 91 18.92 -12.79 -11.59
C GLU A 91 17.72 -12.83 -12.54
N THR A 92 16.95 -11.74 -12.57
CA THR A 92 15.80 -11.63 -13.47
C THR A 92 16.23 -11.64 -14.94
N TYR A 93 17.29 -10.91 -15.31
CA TYR A 93 17.86 -10.96 -16.65
C TYR A 93 18.39 -12.34 -16.99
N ILE A 94 19.19 -12.96 -16.13
CA ILE A 94 19.76 -14.28 -16.32
C ILE A 94 18.65 -15.32 -16.53
N SER A 95 17.64 -15.31 -15.69
CA SER A 95 16.49 -16.23 -15.81
C SER A 95 15.74 -16.04 -17.14
N MET A 96 15.59 -14.79 -17.61
CA MET A 96 14.91 -14.50 -18.87
C MET A 96 15.74 -14.88 -20.08
N ILE A 97 17.05 -14.61 -20.06
CA ILE A 97 18.00 -15.00 -21.10
C ILE A 97 18.01 -16.53 -21.26
N ARG A 98 18.14 -17.26 -20.15
CA ARG A 98 18.08 -18.72 -20.14
C ARG A 98 16.79 -19.24 -20.76
N ARG A 99 15.65 -18.68 -20.36
CA ARG A 99 14.35 -19.10 -20.89
C ARG A 99 14.21 -18.81 -22.38
N PHE A 100 14.66 -17.60 -22.82
CA PHE A 100 14.60 -17.21 -24.22
C PHE A 100 15.43 -18.15 -25.10
N TYR A 101 16.69 -18.39 -24.76
CA TYR A 101 17.55 -19.24 -25.57
C TYR A 101 17.16 -20.74 -25.52
N LYS A 102 16.65 -21.21 -24.39
CA LYS A 102 16.06 -22.54 -24.29
C LYS A 102 14.88 -22.73 -25.27
N TRP A 103 14.03 -21.72 -25.39
CA TRP A 103 12.95 -21.71 -26.37
C TRP A 103 13.48 -21.53 -27.80
N TYR A 104 14.41 -20.61 -28.04
CA TYR A 104 14.91 -20.29 -29.36
C TYR A 104 15.68 -21.44 -30.02
N MET A 105 16.50 -22.14 -29.27
CA MET A 105 17.26 -23.32 -29.76
C MET A 105 16.42 -24.59 -29.91
N GLY A 106 15.11 -24.55 -29.61
CA GLY A 106 14.18 -25.66 -29.77
C GLY A 106 14.40 -26.81 -28.79
N ASN A 107 15.34 -26.72 -27.88
CA ASN A 107 15.64 -27.73 -26.88
C ASN A 107 15.03 -27.38 -25.53
N ASN A 108 13.77 -27.79 -25.30
CA ASN A 108 13.09 -27.56 -24.03
C ASN A 108 13.61 -28.40 -22.85
N LYS A 109 14.59 -29.29 -23.05
CA LYS A 109 15.15 -30.18 -22.02
C LYS A 109 16.44 -29.65 -21.41
N THR A 110 17.39 -29.18 -22.22
CA THR A 110 18.71 -28.70 -21.78
C THR A 110 18.93 -27.22 -22.13
N TYR A 111 19.85 -26.57 -21.46
CA TYR A 111 20.32 -25.24 -21.83
C TYR A 111 21.43 -25.36 -22.89
N PRO A 112 21.54 -24.36 -23.79
CA PRO A 112 22.69 -24.30 -24.71
C PRO A 112 24.02 -24.19 -23.97
N GLU A 113 25.10 -24.79 -24.49
CA GLU A 113 26.44 -24.79 -23.88
C GLU A 113 26.99 -23.39 -23.52
N PHE A 114 26.71 -22.39 -24.35
CA PHE A 114 27.14 -21.03 -24.08
C PHE A 114 26.51 -20.40 -22.82
N LEU A 115 25.48 -21.06 -22.23
CA LEU A 115 24.88 -20.70 -20.94
C LEU A 115 25.42 -21.54 -19.78
N ASP A 116 26.29 -22.51 -20.07
CA ASP A 116 26.89 -23.35 -19.02
C ASP A 116 27.82 -22.52 -18.12
N GLY A 117 27.86 -22.88 -16.87
CA GLY A 117 28.67 -22.18 -15.88
C GLY A 117 28.09 -20.86 -15.36
N ILE A 118 26.99 -20.34 -15.94
CA ILE A 118 26.34 -19.16 -15.40
C ILE A 118 25.65 -19.53 -14.09
N GLN A 119 26.23 -19.09 -12.99
CA GLN A 119 25.64 -19.32 -11.67
C GLN A 119 24.42 -18.42 -11.47
N ARG A 120 23.40 -18.96 -10.81
CA ARG A 120 22.29 -18.14 -10.34
C ARG A 120 22.78 -17.21 -9.24
N VAL A 121 22.40 -15.94 -9.33
CA VAL A 121 22.67 -15.00 -8.24
C VAL A 121 21.87 -15.44 -7.01
N ARG A 122 22.56 -15.78 -5.93
CA ARG A 122 21.91 -16.13 -4.66
C ARG A 122 21.19 -14.89 -4.13
N LYS A 123 19.88 -14.95 -4.09
CA LYS A 123 19.07 -13.89 -3.49
C LYS A 123 19.08 -14.06 -1.99
N HIS A 124 19.80 -13.22 -1.30
CA HIS A 124 19.62 -13.08 0.14
C HIS A 124 18.40 -12.20 0.39
N ASN A 125 17.25 -12.84 0.60
CA ASN A 125 16.01 -12.14 0.94
C ASN A 125 15.97 -11.93 2.45
N ASN A 126 16.97 -11.27 2.98
CA ASN A 126 17.09 -10.98 4.41
C ASN A 126 16.50 -9.60 4.66
N MET A 127 15.15 -9.51 4.59
CA MET A 127 14.49 -8.35 5.16
C MET A 127 14.81 -8.33 6.66
N LYS A 128 15.44 -7.25 7.10
CA LYS A 128 15.77 -7.07 8.51
C LYS A 128 14.56 -6.54 9.26
N PRO A 129 14.38 -6.86 10.55
CA PRO A 129 13.29 -6.31 11.36
C PRO A 129 13.22 -4.78 11.32
N GLU A 130 14.37 -4.09 11.22
CA GLU A 130 14.46 -2.63 11.16
C GLU A 130 13.92 -2.05 9.84
N GLU A 131 13.75 -2.88 8.81
CA GLU A 131 13.18 -2.47 7.53
C GLU A 131 11.63 -2.49 7.56
N LEU A 132 11.02 -3.14 8.55
CA LEU A 132 9.57 -3.17 8.71
C LEU A 132 9.04 -1.77 9.06
N ILE A 133 7.78 -1.50 8.68
CA ILE A 133 7.13 -0.23 9.04
C ILE A 133 6.68 -0.29 10.50
N THR A 134 7.00 0.73 11.29
CA THR A 134 6.58 0.78 12.69
C THR A 134 5.14 1.31 12.83
N GLN A 135 4.53 1.06 13.99
CA GLN A 135 3.19 1.59 14.30
C GLN A 135 3.19 3.12 14.28
N GLU A 136 4.25 3.75 14.79
CA GLU A 136 4.42 5.22 14.83
C GLU A 136 4.51 5.79 13.41
N GLU A 137 5.19 5.11 12.49
CA GLU A 137 5.24 5.52 11.10
C GLU A 137 3.87 5.38 10.42
N VAL A 138 3.12 4.31 10.69
CA VAL A 138 1.75 4.15 10.19
C VAL A 138 0.85 5.26 10.71
N ASN A 139 0.89 5.54 12.02
CA ASN A 139 0.13 6.62 12.63
C ASN A 139 0.52 7.99 12.04
N SER A 140 1.81 8.21 11.77
CA SER A 140 2.31 9.43 11.12
C SER A 140 1.78 9.58 9.68
N LEU A 141 1.72 8.47 8.92
CA LEU A 141 1.12 8.45 7.58
C LEU A 141 -0.37 8.76 7.62
N ILE A 142 -1.10 8.16 8.56
CA ILE A 142 -2.54 8.40 8.74
C ILE A 142 -2.78 9.88 9.10
N LYS A 143 -2.04 10.44 10.05
CA LYS A 143 -2.14 11.85 10.46
C LYS A 143 -1.78 12.82 9.32
N ALA A 144 -0.77 12.49 8.52
CA ALA A 144 -0.35 13.28 7.36
C ALA A 144 -1.27 13.12 6.12
N SER A 145 -2.25 12.22 6.17
CA SER A 145 -3.20 12.01 5.08
C SER A 145 -4.23 13.14 5.00
N SER A 146 -4.45 13.67 3.79
CA SER A 146 -5.30 14.85 3.56
C SER A 146 -6.80 14.55 3.49
N ASN A 147 -7.20 13.27 3.41
CA ASN A 147 -8.59 12.88 3.22
C ASN A 147 -8.88 11.51 3.86
N ALA A 148 -10.17 11.21 4.04
CA ALA A 148 -10.64 9.99 4.70
C ALA A 148 -10.24 8.71 3.93
N ARG A 149 -10.25 8.75 2.58
CA ARG A 149 -9.85 7.61 1.73
C ARG A 149 -8.40 7.18 2.00
N ASP A 150 -7.48 8.15 2.02
CA ASP A 150 -6.05 7.84 2.18
C ASP A 150 -5.76 7.32 3.59
N ARG A 151 -6.44 7.84 4.62
CA ARG A 151 -6.39 7.29 5.99
C ARG A 151 -6.88 5.85 6.04
N ALA A 152 -8.03 5.57 5.45
CA ALA A 152 -8.58 4.23 5.36
C ALA A 152 -7.66 3.29 4.56
N LEU A 153 -7.06 3.75 3.47
CA LEU A 153 -6.15 2.95 2.65
C LEU A 153 -4.90 2.52 3.45
N PHE A 154 -4.23 3.45 4.14
CA PHE A 154 -3.03 3.14 4.93
C PHE A 154 -3.34 2.20 6.10
N SER A 155 -4.39 2.51 6.86
CA SER A 155 -4.79 1.68 7.99
C SER A 155 -5.22 0.27 7.55
N THR A 156 -5.98 0.15 6.45
CA THR A 156 -6.40 -1.14 5.91
C THR A 156 -5.22 -1.95 5.37
N LEU A 157 -4.26 -1.32 4.68
CA LEU A 157 -3.02 -2.00 4.24
C LEU A 157 -2.27 -2.60 5.44
N TYR A 158 -2.17 -1.84 6.53
CA TYR A 158 -1.48 -2.27 7.74
C TYR A 158 -2.20 -3.40 8.46
N ASP A 159 -3.49 -3.25 8.76
CA ASP A 159 -4.27 -4.22 9.53
C ASP A 159 -4.52 -5.52 8.76
N SER A 160 -4.79 -5.43 7.46
CA SER A 160 -5.13 -6.61 6.65
C SER A 160 -3.91 -7.38 6.16
N GLY A 161 -2.80 -6.69 5.87
CA GLY A 161 -1.68 -7.24 5.14
C GLY A 161 -2.04 -7.72 3.71
N ALA A 162 -3.22 -7.34 3.18
CA ALA A 162 -3.64 -7.71 1.84
C ALA A 162 -2.69 -7.13 0.78
N ARG A 163 -2.63 -7.76 -0.39
CA ARG A 163 -1.89 -7.17 -1.51
C ARG A 163 -2.61 -5.94 -2.00
N ILE A 164 -1.86 -4.89 -2.33
CA ILE A 164 -2.47 -3.65 -2.84
C ILE A 164 -3.40 -3.92 -4.04
N GLY A 165 -3.02 -4.79 -4.97
CA GLY A 165 -3.87 -5.15 -6.11
C GLY A 165 -5.20 -5.79 -5.69
N GLU A 166 -5.23 -6.54 -4.60
CA GLU A 166 -6.46 -7.12 -4.04
C GLU A 166 -7.38 -6.03 -3.48
N LEU A 167 -6.83 -5.08 -2.71
CA LEU A 167 -7.61 -3.97 -2.16
C LEU A 167 -8.16 -3.04 -3.24
N LEU A 168 -7.38 -2.78 -4.29
CA LEU A 168 -7.80 -1.91 -5.38
C LEU A 168 -8.91 -2.50 -6.24
N THR A 169 -9.07 -3.83 -6.27
CA THR A 169 -10.13 -4.51 -7.01
C THR A 169 -11.39 -4.77 -6.19
N MET A 170 -11.40 -4.37 -4.90
CA MET A 170 -12.57 -4.50 -4.04
C MET A 170 -13.65 -3.48 -4.38
N LYS A 171 -14.89 -3.93 -4.26
CA LYS A 171 -16.08 -3.09 -4.28
C LYS A 171 -16.62 -2.88 -2.86
N ILE A 172 -17.52 -1.92 -2.69
CA ILE A 172 -18.14 -1.66 -1.37
C ILE A 172 -18.81 -2.93 -0.82
N LYS A 173 -19.47 -3.73 -1.66
CA LYS A 173 -20.10 -5.01 -1.27
C LYS A 173 -19.13 -6.08 -0.75
N ASP A 174 -17.84 -5.95 -1.05
CA ASP A 174 -16.82 -6.89 -0.62
C ASP A 174 -16.31 -6.62 0.80
N LEU A 175 -16.79 -5.54 1.44
CA LEU A 175 -16.52 -5.17 2.81
C LEU A 175 -17.77 -5.44 3.66
N ALA A 176 -17.62 -6.24 4.70
CA ALA A 176 -18.67 -6.50 5.68
C ALA A 176 -18.17 -6.21 7.10
N PHE A 177 -18.98 -5.54 7.91
CA PHE A 177 -18.70 -5.31 9.34
C PHE A 177 -19.50 -6.31 10.17
N ASP A 178 -18.91 -6.76 11.26
CA ASP A 178 -19.55 -7.58 12.29
C ASP A 178 -19.12 -7.11 13.69
N GLU A 179 -19.55 -7.83 14.73
CA GLU A 179 -19.23 -7.52 16.13
C GLU A 179 -17.74 -7.59 16.48
N TYR A 180 -16.96 -8.37 15.71
CA TYR A 180 -15.52 -8.55 15.93
C TYR A 180 -14.65 -7.62 15.06
N GLY A 181 -15.25 -6.87 14.13
CA GLY A 181 -14.51 -5.97 13.26
C GLY A 181 -15.02 -5.93 11.83
N ALA A 182 -14.18 -6.30 10.85
CA ALA A 182 -14.60 -6.36 9.46
C ALA A 182 -13.96 -7.54 8.71
N ILE A 183 -14.66 -7.98 7.66
CA ILE A 183 -14.22 -8.99 6.71
C ILE A 183 -14.06 -8.35 5.34
N LEU A 184 -12.87 -8.45 4.77
CA LEU A 184 -12.56 -8.07 3.40
C LEU A 184 -12.63 -9.32 2.53
N LYS A 185 -13.50 -9.31 1.53
CA LYS A 185 -13.58 -10.35 0.51
C LYS A 185 -12.65 -9.96 -0.64
N VAL A 186 -11.47 -10.57 -0.72
CA VAL A 186 -10.46 -10.22 -1.71
C VAL A 186 -10.29 -11.32 -2.75
N ASN A 187 -10.03 -10.93 -4.00
CA ASN A 187 -9.71 -11.83 -5.08
C ASN A 187 -8.30 -11.54 -5.59
N GLY A 188 -7.44 -12.53 -5.53
CA GLY A 188 -6.03 -12.38 -5.90
C GLY A 188 -5.54 -13.51 -6.79
N LYS A 189 -4.22 -13.56 -7.02
CA LYS A 189 -3.57 -14.57 -7.85
C LYS A 189 -3.86 -16.02 -7.41
N THR A 190 -4.14 -16.22 -6.12
CA THR A 190 -4.42 -17.52 -5.49
C THR A 190 -5.91 -17.80 -5.33
N GLY A 191 -6.77 -17.00 -5.97
CA GLY A 191 -8.21 -17.10 -5.88
C GLY A 191 -8.83 -16.20 -4.81
N TYR A 192 -10.06 -16.51 -4.48
CA TYR A 192 -10.91 -15.77 -3.56
C TYR A 192 -10.61 -16.15 -2.11
N ARG A 193 -10.51 -15.18 -1.21
CA ARG A 193 -10.38 -15.41 0.23
C ARG A 193 -11.00 -14.30 1.07
N GLN A 194 -11.22 -14.59 2.32
CA GLN A 194 -11.63 -13.61 3.32
C GLN A 194 -10.41 -13.19 4.15
N VAL A 195 -10.30 -11.90 4.44
CA VAL A 195 -9.27 -11.31 5.28
C VAL A 195 -9.95 -10.63 6.46
N ARG A 196 -9.69 -11.09 7.67
CA ARG A 196 -10.20 -10.51 8.91
C ARG A 196 -9.35 -9.30 9.30
N ILE A 197 -10.02 -8.21 9.70
CA ILE A 197 -9.38 -7.04 10.34
C ILE A 197 -10.10 -6.72 11.66
N VAL A 198 -9.33 -6.32 12.65
CA VAL A 198 -9.83 -6.02 14.02
C VAL A 198 -9.22 -4.74 14.60
N GLY A 199 -8.31 -4.09 13.87
CA GLY A 199 -7.61 -2.90 14.31
C GLY A 199 -8.32 -1.58 13.98
N ASN A 200 -7.60 -0.49 14.14
CA ASN A 200 -8.10 0.88 13.90
C ASN A 200 -8.63 1.13 12.48
N SER A 201 -8.25 0.29 11.50
CA SER A 201 -8.76 0.40 10.13
C SER A 201 -10.29 0.36 10.03
N ILE A 202 -10.97 -0.27 11.00
CA ILE A 202 -12.43 -0.34 11.05
C ILE A 202 -13.03 1.06 11.16
N ALA A 203 -12.53 1.87 12.09
CA ALA A 203 -12.99 3.25 12.27
C ALA A 203 -12.71 4.12 11.04
N TYR A 204 -11.52 3.98 10.44
CA TYR A 204 -11.17 4.72 9.23
C TYR A 204 -11.95 4.28 8.00
N LEU A 205 -12.26 2.97 7.85
CA LEU A 205 -13.11 2.47 6.77
C LEU A 205 -14.54 2.98 6.89
N ARG A 206 -15.13 2.98 8.10
CA ARG A 206 -16.46 3.58 8.33
C ARG A 206 -16.44 5.07 7.96
N ALA A 207 -15.46 5.82 8.46
CA ALA A 207 -15.31 7.23 8.13
C ALA A 207 -15.14 7.48 6.62
N TRP A 208 -14.46 6.57 5.91
CA TRP A 208 -14.35 6.66 4.47
C TRP A 208 -15.67 6.35 3.77
N LEU A 209 -16.41 5.31 4.17
CA LEU A 209 -17.69 4.97 3.56
C LEU A 209 -18.72 6.10 3.72
N ASP A 210 -18.74 6.78 4.88
CA ASP A 210 -19.61 7.94 5.11
C ASP A 210 -19.32 9.11 4.13
N ASN A 211 -18.04 9.25 3.75
CA ASN A 211 -17.56 10.27 2.82
C ASN A 211 -17.38 9.74 1.38
N HIS A 212 -17.82 8.51 1.10
CA HIS A 212 -17.61 7.90 -0.20
C HIS A 212 -18.50 8.52 -1.26
N PRO A 213 -17.96 8.96 -2.43
CA PRO A 213 -18.76 9.62 -3.48
C PRO A 213 -19.96 8.81 -3.95
N GLN A 214 -19.83 7.48 -3.93
CA GLN A 214 -20.85 6.53 -4.36
C GLN A 214 -21.27 5.59 -3.23
N ARG A 215 -21.43 6.10 -2.00
CA ARG A 215 -21.68 5.29 -0.78
C ARG A 215 -22.89 4.33 -0.89
N ASN A 216 -23.90 4.70 -1.69
CA ASN A 216 -25.13 3.93 -1.86
C ASN A 216 -25.04 2.89 -3.00
N ASN A 217 -23.91 2.82 -3.72
CA ASN A 217 -23.71 1.87 -4.80
C ASN A 217 -22.79 0.74 -4.36
N PRO A 218 -23.30 -0.47 -4.05
CA PRO A 218 -22.50 -1.60 -3.60
C PRO A 218 -21.48 -2.09 -4.65
N GLU A 219 -21.71 -1.78 -5.93
CA GLU A 219 -20.82 -2.12 -7.03
C GLU A 219 -19.70 -1.09 -7.27
N ALA A 220 -19.73 0.03 -6.57
CA ALA A 220 -18.65 1.02 -6.64
C ALA A 220 -17.33 0.48 -6.05
N TRP A 221 -16.21 0.95 -6.59
CA TRP A 221 -14.89 0.60 -6.10
C TRP A 221 -14.70 1.11 -4.68
N LEU A 222 -14.31 0.24 -3.74
CA LEU A 222 -14.07 0.63 -2.34
C LEU A 222 -13.04 1.77 -2.24
N PHE A 223 -11.99 1.72 -3.06
CA PHE A 223 -11.00 2.79 -3.16
C PHE A 223 -11.03 3.39 -4.56
N CYS A 224 -11.66 4.55 -4.68
CA CYS A 224 -11.84 5.29 -5.93
C CYS A 224 -11.16 6.67 -5.91
N GLY A 225 -11.22 7.38 -7.04
CA GLY A 225 -10.88 8.80 -7.07
C GLY A 225 -11.80 9.63 -6.18
N ILE A 226 -11.37 10.83 -5.80
CA ILE A 226 -12.12 11.74 -4.89
C ILE A 226 -12.44 13.08 -5.52
N THR A 227 -12.00 13.33 -6.75
CA THR A 227 -12.34 14.53 -7.51
C THR A 227 -13.50 14.24 -8.48
N ALA A 228 -14.23 15.26 -8.88
CA ALA A 228 -15.39 15.13 -9.76
C ALA A 228 -15.08 14.27 -11.01
N ASP A 229 -13.91 14.46 -11.62
CA ASP A 229 -13.50 13.74 -12.84
C ASP A 229 -13.06 12.29 -12.59
N THR A 230 -12.83 11.88 -11.33
CA THR A 230 -12.21 10.60 -10.98
C THR A 230 -13.02 9.75 -10.01
N MET A 231 -14.12 10.26 -9.45
CA MET A 231 -14.88 9.60 -8.38
C MET A 231 -15.44 8.22 -8.75
N GLU A 232 -15.64 7.93 -10.03
CA GLU A 232 -16.06 6.61 -10.51
C GLU A 232 -14.90 5.71 -10.91
N ARG A 233 -13.69 6.28 -10.98
CA ARG A 233 -12.51 5.57 -11.43
C ARG A 233 -11.86 4.81 -10.26
N GLN A 234 -11.63 3.52 -10.47
CA GLN A 234 -10.79 2.69 -9.61
C GLN A 234 -9.42 3.35 -9.40
N LEU A 235 -8.91 3.34 -8.16
CA LEU A 235 -7.50 3.65 -7.95
C LEU A 235 -6.62 2.59 -8.60
N MET A 236 -5.61 3.05 -9.33
CA MET A 236 -4.62 2.18 -9.94
C MET A 236 -3.32 2.18 -9.11
N TYR A 237 -2.46 1.19 -9.33
CA TYR A 237 -1.18 1.08 -8.62
C TYR A 237 -0.32 2.36 -8.68
N PRO A 238 -0.19 3.06 -9.82
CA PRO A 238 0.53 4.34 -9.89
C PRO A 238 -0.07 5.44 -9.02
N ASP A 239 -1.41 5.48 -8.89
CA ASP A 239 -2.10 6.46 -8.04
C ASP A 239 -1.72 6.25 -6.58
N VAL A 240 -1.77 4.98 -6.12
CA VAL A 240 -1.38 4.63 -4.74
C VAL A 240 0.09 4.95 -4.49
N TYR A 241 0.96 4.66 -5.44
CA TYR A 241 2.38 5.00 -5.31
C TYR A 241 2.61 6.51 -5.17
N ALA A 242 1.86 7.32 -5.92
CA ALA A 242 1.89 8.76 -5.81
C ALA A 242 1.32 9.27 -4.46
N ILE A 243 0.24 8.65 -3.97
CA ILE A 243 -0.34 8.94 -2.65
C ILE A 243 0.70 8.65 -1.56
N ILE A 244 1.28 7.45 -1.54
CA ILE A 244 2.30 7.06 -0.56
C ILE A 244 3.46 8.06 -0.57
N ARG A 245 4.03 8.35 -1.75
CA ARG A 245 5.17 9.27 -1.88
C ARG A 245 4.88 10.67 -1.32
N ARG A 246 3.70 11.21 -1.62
CA ARG A 246 3.28 12.53 -1.11
C ARG A 246 3.08 12.51 0.39
N THR A 247 2.43 11.47 0.92
CA THR A 247 2.14 11.35 2.35
C THR A 247 3.39 11.09 3.17
N VAL A 248 4.31 10.23 2.70
CA VAL A 248 5.63 10.00 3.30
C VAL A 248 6.42 11.31 3.43
N LYS A 249 6.42 12.14 2.36
CA LYS A 249 7.07 13.46 2.41
C LYS A 249 6.43 14.37 3.46
N ARG A 250 5.09 14.42 3.54
CA ARG A 250 4.37 15.24 4.54
C ARG A 250 4.57 14.75 5.97
N ALA A 251 4.67 13.43 6.16
CA ALA A 251 4.94 12.81 7.45
C ALA A 251 6.40 12.96 7.91
N GLY A 252 7.30 13.51 7.08
CA GLY A 252 8.71 13.68 7.42
C GLY A 252 9.50 12.36 7.46
N ILE A 253 8.97 11.26 6.92
CA ILE A 253 9.62 9.95 6.92
C ILE A 253 10.72 9.95 5.86
N LYS A 254 11.98 9.68 6.27
CA LYS A 254 13.14 9.78 5.36
C LYS A 254 13.36 8.51 4.52
N ARG A 255 12.81 7.36 4.93
CA ARG A 255 12.99 6.10 4.21
C ARG A 255 11.87 5.85 3.19
N ARG A 256 12.13 4.92 2.27
CA ARG A 256 11.16 4.53 1.25
C ARG A 256 10.09 3.62 1.84
N ILE A 257 8.83 4.05 1.77
CA ILE A 257 7.65 3.23 2.08
C ILE A 257 6.99 2.78 0.76
N HIS A 258 6.52 1.54 0.72
CA HIS A 258 5.80 0.96 -0.41
C HIS A 258 4.75 -0.05 0.06
N PRO A 259 3.71 -0.38 -0.76
CA PRO A 259 2.60 -1.21 -0.29
C PRO A 259 2.99 -2.58 0.28
N HIS A 260 4.00 -3.23 -0.30
CA HIS A 260 4.45 -4.54 0.19
C HIS A 260 5.08 -4.49 1.59
N LEU A 261 5.58 -3.32 2.02
CA LEU A 261 6.16 -3.17 3.35
C LEU A 261 5.11 -3.34 4.44
N PHE A 262 3.90 -2.79 4.25
CA PHE A 262 2.76 -3.01 5.15
C PHE A 262 2.43 -4.50 5.28
N ARG A 263 2.41 -5.20 4.14
CA ARG A 263 2.15 -6.63 4.13
C ARG A 263 3.26 -7.43 4.82
N HIS A 264 4.52 -7.09 4.60
CA HIS A 264 5.64 -7.72 5.27
C HIS A 264 5.53 -7.56 6.79
N THR A 265 5.26 -6.34 7.24
CA THR A 265 5.06 -6.05 8.66
C THR A 265 3.90 -6.87 9.24
N ARG A 266 2.72 -6.86 8.60
CA ARG A 266 1.57 -7.64 9.11
C ARG A 266 1.86 -9.14 9.14
N ALA A 267 2.52 -9.67 8.13
CA ALA A 267 2.90 -11.08 8.09
C ALA A 267 3.86 -11.45 9.24
N THR A 268 4.86 -10.61 9.52
CA THR A 268 5.79 -10.81 10.65
C THR A 268 5.06 -10.73 11.99
N LEU A 269 4.17 -9.74 12.16
CA LEU A 269 3.38 -9.58 13.39
C LEU A 269 2.45 -10.77 13.65
N LEU A 270 1.80 -11.29 12.60
CA LEU A 270 0.91 -12.44 12.76
C LEU A 270 1.69 -13.74 12.91
N ALA A 271 2.85 -13.89 12.30
CA ALA A 271 3.65 -15.11 12.37
C ALA A 271 4.04 -15.50 13.82
N SER A 272 4.11 -14.52 14.73
CA SER A 272 4.35 -14.76 16.16
C SER A 272 3.10 -15.13 16.96
N LYS A 273 1.91 -14.90 16.40
CA LYS A 273 0.64 -15.00 17.16
C LYS A 273 -0.29 -16.11 16.67
N VAL A 274 -0.13 -16.57 15.42
CA VAL A 274 -0.98 -17.60 14.85
C VAL A 274 -0.14 -18.71 14.21
N THR A 275 -0.71 -19.92 14.12
CA THR A 275 -0.07 -21.05 13.44
C THR A 275 0.01 -20.82 11.91
N GLU A 276 0.79 -21.66 11.21
CA GLU A 276 1.06 -21.51 9.78
C GLU A 276 -0.22 -21.48 8.93
N ALA A 277 -1.18 -22.36 9.17
CA ALA A 277 -2.37 -22.47 8.32
C ALA A 277 -3.27 -21.22 8.35
N PRO A 278 -3.64 -20.62 9.51
CA PRO A 278 -4.33 -19.33 9.58
C PRO A 278 -3.53 -18.19 8.96
N LEU A 279 -2.19 -18.15 9.16
CA LEU A 279 -1.32 -17.14 8.56
C LEU A 279 -1.34 -17.24 7.03
N GLU A 280 -1.21 -18.44 6.48
CA GLU A 280 -1.25 -18.68 5.04
C GLU A 280 -2.60 -18.28 4.44
N SER A 281 -3.70 -18.62 5.12
CA SER A 281 -5.05 -18.22 4.71
C SER A 281 -5.20 -16.70 4.71
N GLN A 282 -4.84 -16.03 5.80
CA GLN A 282 -4.93 -14.57 5.93
C GLN A 282 -4.08 -13.85 4.88
N MET A 283 -2.85 -14.34 4.64
CA MET A 283 -1.94 -13.77 3.65
C MET A 283 -2.24 -14.22 2.21
N GLY A 284 -3.06 -15.26 1.99
CA GLY A 284 -3.30 -15.85 0.67
C GLY A 284 -2.03 -16.44 0.08
N TRP A 285 -1.35 -17.26 0.87
CA TRP A 285 -0.27 -18.13 0.43
C TRP A 285 -0.80 -19.54 0.21
N ILE A 286 -0.12 -20.28 -0.65
CA ILE A 286 -0.41 -21.70 -0.85
C ILE A 286 0.12 -22.45 0.37
N HIS A 287 -0.61 -23.46 0.84
CA HIS A 287 -0.20 -24.28 1.97
C HIS A 287 1.20 -24.90 1.77
N GLY A 288 2.02 -24.85 2.80
CA GLY A 288 3.42 -25.26 2.75
C GLY A 288 4.34 -24.28 2.00
N SER A 289 3.91 -23.04 1.80
CA SER A 289 4.68 -22.00 1.13
C SER A 289 5.99 -21.69 1.85
N ARG A 290 7.08 -21.56 1.08
CA ARG A 290 8.36 -21.05 1.61
C ARG A 290 8.25 -19.63 2.19
N GLN A 291 7.20 -18.89 1.83
CA GLN A 291 6.95 -17.53 2.35
C GLN A 291 6.74 -17.57 3.87
N THR A 292 5.95 -18.50 4.39
CA THR A 292 5.67 -18.65 5.82
C THR A 292 6.95 -18.76 6.63
N ARG A 293 7.89 -19.60 6.20
CA ARG A 293 9.20 -19.79 6.87
C ARG A 293 10.00 -18.49 6.97
N THR A 294 9.93 -17.63 5.96
CA THR A 294 10.65 -16.35 5.95
C THR A 294 10.20 -15.44 7.10
N TYR A 295 8.90 -15.44 7.43
CA TYR A 295 8.35 -14.57 8.48
C TYR A 295 8.45 -15.20 9.87
N VAL A 296 8.35 -16.53 9.98
CA VAL A 296 8.60 -17.24 11.24
C VAL A 296 10.04 -17.00 11.71
N HIS A 297 11.02 -16.98 10.79
CA HIS A 297 12.40 -16.64 11.16
C HIS A 297 12.62 -15.18 11.58
N LEU A 298 11.80 -14.24 11.09
CA LEU A 298 11.88 -12.83 11.47
C LEU A 298 11.33 -12.57 12.89
N SER A 299 10.49 -13.49 13.41
CA SER A 299 9.95 -13.45 14.78
C SER A 299 10.84 -14.14 15.81
N MET A 300 12.17 -14.16 15.62
CA MET A 300 13.12 -14.90 16.49
C MET A 300 13.02 -14.56 17.99
N ARG A 301 12.60 -13.33 18.36
CA ARG A 301 12.33 -12.97 19.77
C ARG A 301 11.23 -13.83 20.39
N ASP A 302 10.22 -14.20 19.58
CA ASP A 302 9.11 -15.02 20.07
C ASP A 302 9.52 -16.48 20.26
N GLN A 303 10.49 -16.97 19.48
CA GLN A 303 11.08 -18.30 19.68
C GLN A 303 11.82 -18.36 21.02
N ASP A 304 12.59 -17.36 21.34
CA ASP A 304 13.31 -17.25 22.61
C ASP A 304 12.32 -17.19 23.79
N ASN A 305 11.33 -16.33 23.70
CA ASN A 305 10.25 -16.22 24.67
C ASN A 305 9.45 -17.53 24.84
N ALA A 306 9.18 -18.26 23.75
CA ALA A 306 8.50 -19.55 23.79
C ALA A 306 9.36 -20.61 24.52
N ILE A 307 10.67 -20.62 24.25
CA ILE A 307 11.61 -21.52 24.95
C ILE A 307 11.66 -21.15 26.44
N LEU A 308 11.84 -19.88 26.79
CA LEU A 308 11.88 -19.43 28.17
C LEU A 308 10.57 -19.80 28.93
N LYS A 309 9.40 -19.61 28.30
CA LYS A 309 8.10 -20.03 28.86
C LYS A 309 8.01 -21.55 29.07
N ALA A 310 8.54 -22.35 28.13
CA ALA A 310 8.58 -23.81 28.28
C ALA A 310 9.43 -24.26 29.49
N TYR A 311 10.41 -23.50 29.88
CA TYR A 311 11.20 -23.69 31.09
C TYR A 311 10.61 -23.01 32.33
N GLY A 312 9.40 -22.47 32.26
CA GLY A 312 8.72 -21.82 33.38
C GLY A 312 9.27 -20.44 33.76
N ILE A 313 10.12 -19.87 32.91
CA ILE A 313 10.67 -18.53 33.11
C ILE A 313 9.61 -17.51 32.72
N LYS A 314 9.22 -16.63 33.64
CA LYS A 314 8.30 -15.52 33.35
C LYS A 314 9.02 -14.51 32.45
N VAL A 315 8.59 -14.42 31.19
CA VAL A 315 9.00 -13.38 30.26
C VAL A 315 7.99 -12.26 30.38
N ASN A 316 8.45 -11.02 30.49
CA ASN A 316 7.55 -9.87 30.45
C ASN A 316 6.91 -9.80 29.05
N ASP A 317 5.60 -10.04 28.98
CA ASP A 317 4.80 -9.97 27.75
C ASP A 317 4.57 -8.51 27.28
N ASP A 318 5.37 -7.55 27.78
CA ASP A 318 5.26 -6.11 27.42
C ASP A 318 5.59 -5.83 25.94
N ASP A 319 6.08 -6.82 25.20
CA ASP A 319 6.24 -6.78 23.74
C ASP A 319 4.96 -7.25 23.00
N THR A 320 3.84 -7.48 23.69
CA THR A 320 2.57 -7.62 23.00
C THR A 320 2.28 -6.29 22.33
N ILE A 321 2.36 -6.29 20.99
CA ILE A 321 1.85 -5.18 20.20
C ILE A 321 0.44 -4.94 20.69
N LYS A 322 0.26 -3.85 21.44
CA LYS A 322 -1.07 -3.34 21.77
C LYS A 322 -1.67 -2.98 20.42
N GLU A 323 -2.37 -3.94 19.80
CA GLU A 323 -3.13 -3.64 18.61
C GLU A 323 -4.07 -2.52 19.00
N ASP A 324 -3.88 -1.37 18.38
CA ASP A 324 -4.77 -0.23 18.54
C ASP A 324 -6.16 -0.66 18.08
N ARG A 325 -7.00 -1.10 19.02
CA ARG A 325 -8.39 -1.41 18.73
C ARG A 325 -9.18 -0.11 18.71
N PRO A 326 -10.14 0.04 17.80
CA PRO A 326 -11.03 1.17 17.83
C PRO A 326 -11.77 1.23 19.14
N LYS A 327 -11.99 2.42 19.67
CA LYS A 327 -12.80 2.63 20.88
C LYS A 327 -14.23 3.04 20.49
N GLU A 328 -15.19 2.44 21.17
CA GLU A 328 -16.59 2.77 20.99
C GLU A 328 -16.98 3.97 21.84
N CYS A 329 -17.73 4.88 21.25
CA CYS A 329 -18.26 6.02 21.97
C CYS A 329 -19.39 5.59 22.92
N PRO A 330 -19.31 5.88 24.25
CA PRO A 330 -20.34 5.48 25.20
C PRO A 330 -21.68 6.22 24.98
N ARG A 331 -21.71 7.32 24.23
CA ARG A 331 -22.92 8.09 23.95
C ARG A 331 -23.65 7.64 22.69
N CYS A 332 -22.93 7.44 21.58
CA CYS A 332 -23.56 7.17 20.28
C CYS A 332 -23.08 5.88 19.62
N HIS A 333 -22.28 5.08 20.31
CA HIS A 333 -21.76 3.77 19.87
C HIS A 333 -20.91 3.83 18.58
N GLU A 334 -20.51 5.03 18.15
CA GLU A 334 -19.63 5.19 16.99
C GLU A 334 -18.21 4.70 17.29
N LEU A 335 -17.64 3.94 16.36
CA LEU A 335 -16.27 3.46 16.44
C LEU A 335 -15.27 4.55 16.04
N ASN A 336 -14.35 4.82 16.93
CA ASN A 336 -13.32 5.83 16.78
C ASN A 336 -11.93 5.20 16.85
N PRO A 337 -10.90 5.78 16.19
CA PRO A 337 -9.53 5.35 16.39
C PRO A 337 -9.13 5.31 17.87
N SER A 338 -8.23 4.39 18.26
CA SER A 338 -7.80 4.25 19.66
C SER A 338 -7.19 5.54 20.24
N ASP A 339 -6.53 6.34 19.41
CA ASP A 339 -5.91 7.61 19.76
C ASP A 339 -6.84 8.83 19.60
N ALA A 340 -8.12 8.61 19.25
CA ALA A 340 -9.07 9.73 19.12
C ALA A 340 -9.29 10.41 20.46
N LYS A 341 -9.25 11.72 20.47
CA LYS A 341 -9.48 12.58 21.65
C LYS A 341 -10.96 12.79 21.93
N TYR A 342 -11.76 12.78 20.87
CA TYR A 342 -13.22 12.96 20.92
C TYR A 342 -13.90 12.08 19.87
N CYS A 343 -15.18 11.83 20.09
CA CYS A 343 -15.99 11.06 19.13
C CYS A 343 -16.18 11.84 17.83
N ARG A 344 -15.92 11.18 16.69
CA ARG A 344 -16.08 11.78 15.36
C ARG A 344 -17.53 12.11 14.98
N ASN A 345 -18.51 11.50 15.66
CA ASN A 345 -19.95 11.67 15.38
C ASN A 345 -20.60 12.65 16.33
N CYS A 346 -20.47 12.43 17.65
CA CYS A 346 -21.15 13.25 18.66
C CYS A 346 -20.22 14.17 19.47
N TRP A 347 -18.94 14.20 19.12
CA TRP A 347 -17.90 15.06 19.72
C TRP A 347 -17.65 14.85 21.22
N LEU A 348 -18.22 13.80 21.82
CA LEU A 348 -17.95 13.46 23.21
C LEU A 348 -16.44 13.28 23.42
N PRO A 349 -15.80 14.04 24.32
CA PRO A 349 -14.41 13.82 24.70
C PRO A 349 -14.28 12.48 25.42
N PHE A 350 -13.15 11.78 25.19
CA PHE A 350 -12.95 10.43 25.74
C PHE A 350 -12.26 10.42 27.10
N ASP A 351 -11.71 11.55 27.56
CA ASP A 351 -11.22 11.71 28.92
C ASP A 351 -11.44 13.14 29.45
N ILE A 352 -11.28 13.33 30.77
CA ILE A 352 -11.50 14.59 31.45
C ILE A 352 -10.52 15.67 30.97
N LYS A 353 -9.26 15.32 30.72
CA LYS A 353 -8.25 16.27 30.26
C LYS A 353 -8.61 16.84 28.90
N GLU A 354 -9.07 15.99 27.99
CA GLU A 354 -9.52 16.38 26.67
C GLU A 354 -10.78 17.25 26.74
N ALA A 355 -11.71 16.95 27.67
CA ALA A 355 -12.88 17.77 27.93
C ALA A 355 -12.47 19.20 28.35
N LEU A 356 -11.55 19.32 29.30
CA LEU A 356 -11.04 20.62 29.77
C LEU A 356 -10.32 21.40 28.68
N GLU A 357 -9.50 20.73 27.85
CA GLU A 357 -8.85 21.38 26.69
C GLU A 357 -9.86 21.92 25.67
N ILE A 358 -10.99 21.25 25.48
CA ILE A 358 -12.06 21.68 24.59
C ILE A 358 -12.74 22.92 25.19
N GLU A 359 -13.12 22.88 26.48
CA GLU A 359 -13.74 24.03 27.16
C GLU A 359 -12.84 25.27 27.13
N GLU A 360 -11.55 25.12 27.38
CA GLU A 360 -10.61 26.26 27.28
C GLU A 360 -10.52 26.83 25.87
N LYS A 361 -10.46 25.97 24.86
CA LYS A 361 -10.45 26.39 23.46
C LYS A 361 -11.76 27.09 23.08
N GLU A 362 -12.88 26.52 23.48
CA GLU A 362 -14.21 27.09 23.26
C GLU A 362 -14.31 28.47 23.86
N LYS A 363 -13.85 28.63 25.11
CA LYS A 363 -13.81 29.93 25.79
C LYS A 363 -12.95 30.95 25.05
N ARG A 364 -11.74 30.59 24.64
CA ARG A 364 -10.85 31.46 23.84
C ARG A 364 -11.46 31.85 22.50
N VAL A 365 -12.13 30.93 21.84
CA VAL A 365 -12.79 31.18 20.53
C VAL A 365 -13.99 32.13 20.75
N LYS A 366 -14.82 31.90 21.77
CA LYS A 366 -15.93 32.80 22.11
C LYS A 366 -15.41 34.23 22.40
N GLU A 367 -14.38 34.36 23.23
CA GLU A 367 -13.77 35.66 23.52
C GLU A 367 -13.21 36.35 22.27
N THR A 368 -12.67 35.58 21.33
CA THR A 368 -12.14 36.10 20.05
C THR A 368 -13.26 36.57 19.14
N ILE A 369 -14.36 35.78 19.04
CA ILE A 369 -15.54 36.11 18.24
C ILE A 369 -16.25 37.35 18.78
N GLU A 370 -16.42 37.46 20.11
CA GLU A 370 -17.03 38.62 20.76
C GLU A 370 -16.24 39.92 20.51
N LYS A 371 -14.92 39.84 20.50
CA LYS A 371 -14.02 40.97 20.25
C LYS A 371 -13.78 41.29 18.77
N SER A 372 -14.29 40.48 17.88
CA SER A 372 -14.03 40.58 16.43
C SER A 372 -15.18 41.26 15.70
N ASP A 373 -14.88 42.37 15.02
CA ASP A 373 -15.80 43.05 14.09
C ASP A 373 -15.92 42.33 12.72
N VAL A 374 -15.20 41.25 12.54
CA VAL A 374 -15.11 40.49 11.26
C VAL A 374 -16.16 39.39 11.17
N VAL A 375 -16.75 38.97 12.30
CA VAL A 375 -17.75 37.92 12.34
C VAL A 375 -19.15 38.52 12.20
N ASP A 376 -19.87 38.10 11.15
CA ASP A 376 -21.24 38.56 10.88
C ASP A 376 -22.13 38.38 12.12
N PRO A 377 -22.90 39.42 12.52
CA PRO A 377 -23.84 39.34 13.63
C PRO A 377 -24.85 38.19 13.53
N LEU A 378 -25.15 37.72 12.30
CA LEU A 378 -26.01 36.58 12.07
C LEU A 378 -25.36 35.26 12.54
N VAL A 379 -24.05 35.12 12.31
CA VAL A 379 -23.26 33.98 12.76
C VAL A 379 -23.17 33.94 14.28
N LYS A 380 -23.02 35.09 14.93
CA LYS A 380 -23.07 35.19 16.40
C LYS A 380 -24.40 34.68 16.94
N LYS A 381 -25.54 35.10 16.35
CA LYS A 381 -26.87 34.63 16.74
C LYS A 381 -27.09 33.16 16.50
N LEU A 382 -26.54 32.59 15.41
CA LEU A 382 -26.63 31.17 15.12
C LEU A 382 -25.83 30.32 16.12
N LEU A 383 -24.66 30.81 16.53
CA LEU A 383 -23.85 30.16 17.56
C LEU A 383 -24.56 30.17 18.93
N ASP A 384 -25.23 31.27 19.31
CA ASP A 384 -25.97 31.36 20.57
C ASP A 384 -27.23 30.50 20.57
N ALA A 385 -27.88 30.32 19.40
CA ALA A 385 -29.11 29.52 19.24
C ALA A 385 -28.83 28.04 19.03
N ALA A 386 -27.60 27.63 18.72
CA ALA A 386 -27.27 26.25 18.44
C ALA A 386 -27.26 25.39 19.73
N PRO A 387 -27.73 24.13 19.69
CA PRO A 387 -27.54 23.19 20.78
C PRO A 387 -26.05 23.01 21.10
N GLU A 388 -25.73 22.75 22.38
CA GLU A 388 -24.35 22.68 22.87
C GLU A 388 -23.47 21.74 22.04
N ASP A 389 -24.03 20.62 21.59
CA ASP A 389 -23.35 19.62 20.72
C ASP A 389 -23.03 20.12 19.28
N ALA A 390 -23.83 21.07 18.78
CA ALA A 390 -23.65 21.66 17.44
C ALA A 390 -22.75 22.90 17.47
N ARG A 391 -22.60 23.56 18.62
CA ARG A 391 -21.76 24.77 18.78
C ARG A 391 -20.31 24.50 18.46
N ILE A 392 -19.76 23.35 18.92
CA ILE A 392 -18.37 23.00 18.69
C ILE A 392 -18.10 22.77 17.20
N GLN A 393 -19.03 22.15 16.49
CA GLN A 393 -18.90 21.93 15.03
C GLN A 393 -18.92 23.26 14.27
N LEU A 394 -19.85 24.14 14.63
CA LEU A 394 -19.95 25.47 14.04
C LEU A 394 -18.71 26.32 14.32
N LEU A 395 -18.20 26.30 15.55
CA LEU A 395 -16.97 27.00 15.93
C LEU A 395 -15.74 26.50 15.19
N VAL A 396 -15.59 25.16 15.04
CA VAL A 396 -14.48 24.57 14.30
C VAL A 396 -14.57 24.91 12.80
N ALA A 397 -15.76 24.82 12.20
CA ALA A 397 -15.98 25.19 10.81
C ALA A 397 -15.68 26.66 10.55
N LEU A 398 -16.12 27.55 11.46
CA LEU A 398 -15.84 28.98 11.38
C LEU A 398 -14.34 29.30 11.49
N MET A 399 -13.64 28.62 12.40
CA MET A 399 -12.20 28.78 12.53
C MET A 399 -11.46 28.28 11.30
N GLU A 400 -11.87 27.17 10.70
CA GLU A 400 -11.27 26.67 9.45
C GLU A 400 -11.46 27.66 8.29
N GLU A 401 -12.60 28.33 8.24
CA GLU A 401 -12.89 29.33 7.22
C GLU A 401 -12.07 30.63 7.44
N ILE A 402 -11.96 31.09 8.68
CA ILE A 402 -11.13 32.22 9.04
C ILE A 402 -9.64 31.94 8.80
N LEU A 403 -9.16 30.75 9.10
CA LEU A 403 -7.77 30.33 8.88
C LEU A 403 -7.39 30.18 7.39
N LYS A 404 -8.37 29.98 6.51
CA LYS A 404 -8.16 29.92 5.07
C LYS A 404 -8.02 31.29 4.40
N ASP A 405 -8.45 32.35 5.07
CA ASP A 405 -8.41 33.72 4.54
C ASP A 405 -7.31 34.55 5.24
N PRO A 406 -6.18 34.83 4.58
CA PRO A 406 -5.06 35.56 5.16
C PRO A 406 -5.44 37.00 5.61
N GLU A 407 -6.41 37.65 4.97
CA GLU A 407 -6.86 38.99 5.30
C GLU A 407 -7.72 39.02 6.58
N LYS A 408 -8.59 38.00 6.75
CA LYS A 408 -9.36 37.78 7.98
C LYS A 408 -8.43 37.49 9.16
N LEU A 409 -7.37 36.69 8.94
CA LEU A 409 -6.36 36.37 9.94
C LEU A 409 -5.58 37.62 10.42
N LYS A 410 -5.21 38.52 9.51
CA LYS A 410 -4.54 39.80 9.88
C LYS A 410 -5.42 40.66 10.76
N LYS A 411 -6.72 40.79 10.46
CA LYS A 411 -7.68 41.57 11.26
C LYS A 411 -7.88 41.00 12.66
N ILE A 412 -7.80 39.69 12.85
CA ILE A 412 -7.93 39.01 14.15
C ILE A 412 -6.66 39.17 15.01
N ARG A 413 -5.47 39.21 14.37
CA ARG A 413 -4.18 39.33 15.06
C ARG A 413 -3.83 40.76 15.45
N GLY A 414 -4.64 41.77 15.05
CA GLY A 414 -4.42 43.17 15.45
C GLY A 414 -3.22 43.86 14.77
N TYR A 415 -2.80 43.36 13.58
CA TYR A 415 -1.77 44.00 12.73
C TYR A 415 -2.34 44.38 11.37
#